data_2bfdac04e238ee84d6afb673203cb663
#
_entry.id   2bfdac04e238ee84d6afb673203cb663
#
_cell.length_a   1.000
_cell.length_b   1.000
_cell.length_c   1.000
_cell.angle_alpha   90.00
_cell.angle_beta   90.00
_cell.angle_gamma   90.00
#
_symmetry.space_group_name_H-M   'P 1'
#
loop_
_entity.id
_entity.type
_entity.pdbx_description
1 polymer ?
#
loop_
_entity_poly.entity_id
_entity_poly.type
_entity_poly.pdbx_seq_one_letter_code
_entity_poly.pdbx_strand_id
1 'polypeptide(L)'
;MEELLRIGAFCKRFHIAASTVRYYIHRGILIPETRNGQYLFSESCVQDMQQIMELKELRFSLDEIHGLLTLRRKFNLAQKADADSYLRILYQQKERLAQQLE
;
A
#
# COMPACT_ATOMS: atom_id res chain seq x y z
N MET A 1 11.26 4.20 -18.87
CA MET A 1 12.11 4.35 -17.68
C MET A 1 11.29 4.78 -16.49
N GLU A 2 11.38 4.05 -15.40
CA GLU A 2 10.67 4.43 -14.18
C GLU A 2 11.32 5.61 -13.52
N GLU A 3 10.51 6.57 -13.12
CA GLU A 3 10.97 7.70 -12.35
C GLU A 3 10.92 7.30 -10.87
N LEU A 4 12.07 7.39 -10.20
CA LEU A 4 12.17 7.06 -8.78
C LEU A 4 12.14 8.33 -7.95
N LEU A 5 11.26 8.37 -6.95
CA LEU A 5 11.11 9.52 -6.07
C LEU A 5 11.90 9.30 -4.78
N ARG A 6 12.52 10.37 -4.29
CA ARG A 6 13.10 10.37 -2.95
C ARG A 6 12.00 10.59 -1.92
N ILE A 7 12.31 10.32 -0.65
CA ILE A 7 11.31 10.38 0.42
C ILE A 7 10.65 11.76 0.52
N GLY A 8 11.40 12.83 0.35
CA GLY A 8 10.83 14.18 0.40
C GLY A 8 9.78 14.41 -0.67
N ALA A 9 10.07 14.01 -1.91
CA ALA A 9 9.14 14.16 -3.02
C ALA A 9 7.92 13.25 -2.84
N PHE A 10 8.14 12.03 -2.35
CA PHE A 10 7.07 11.07 -2.10
C PHE A 10 6.10 11.59 -1.03
N CYS A 11 6.64 12.11 0.08
CA CYS A 11 5.83 12.70 1.15
C CYS A 11 5.03 13.89 0.65
N LYS A 12 5.67 14.74 -0.16
CA LYS A 12 5.02 15.94 -0.70
C LYS A 12 3.85 15.57 -1.61
N ARG A 13 4.04 14.54 -2.42
CA ARG A 13 3.00 14.08 -3.35
C ARG A 13 1.74 13.63 -2.63
N PHE A 14 1.88 13.01 -1.47
CA PHE A 14 0.76 12.46 -0.71
C PHE A 14 0.38 13.30 0.50
N HIS A 15 1.07 14.40 0.75
CA HIS A 15 0.81 15.29 1.89
C HIS A 15 0.87 14.54 3.22
N ILE A 16 1.89 13.71 3.39
CA ILE A 16 2.09 12.94 4.62
C ILE A 16 3.49 13.19 5.17
N ALA A 17 3.65 12.95 6.47
CA ALA A 17 4.92 13.15 7.15
C ALA A 17 5.91 12.03 6.81
N ALA A 18 7.19 12.37 6.77
CA ALA A 18 8.25 11.39 6.53
C ALA A 18 8.25 10.29 7.60
N SER A 19 7.93 10.66 8.84
CA SER A 19 7.85 9.68 9.94
C SER A 19 6.77 8.62 9.67
N THR A 20 5.65 9.02 9.08
CA THR A 20 4.58 8.10 8.71
C THR A 20 5.04 7.14 7.62
N VAL A 21 5.73 7.66 6.60
CA VAL A 21 6.27 6.85 5.52
C VAL A 21 7.27 5.83 6.07
N ARG A 22 8.19 6.28 6.93
CA ARG A 22 9.17 5.38 7.55
C ARG A 22 8.51 4.31 8.39
N TYR A 23 7.44 4.66 9.09
CA TYR A 23 6.67 3.70 9.87
C TYR A 23 6.07 2.62 8.97
N TYR A 24 5.50 3.01 7.83
CA TYR A 24 4.95 2.04 6.87
C TYR A 24 6.04 1.14 6.30
N ILE A 25 7.24 1.68 6.05
CA ILE A 25 8.38 0.88 5.60
C ILE A 25 8.77 -0.12 6.69
N HIS A 26 8.86 0.34 7.92
CA HIS A 26 9.20 -0.51 9.06
C HIS A 26 8.19 -1.65 9.25
N ARG A 27 6.91 -1.37 9.02
CA ARG A 27 5.85 -2.38 9.11
C ARG A 27 5.77 -3.28 7.88
N GLY A 28 6.61 -3.05 6.87
CA GLY A 28 6.60 -3.86 5.66
C GLY A 28 5.44 -3.57 4.72
N ILE A 29 4.72 -2.47 4.94
CA ILE A 29 3.60 -2.08 4.10
C ILE A 29 4.08 -1.41 2.82
N LEU A 30 5.10 -0.55 2.93
CA LEU A 30 5.78 0.04 1.79
C LEU A 30 7.16 -0.61 1.64
N ILE A 31 7.53 -0.94 0.40
CA ILE A 31 8.81 -1.61 0.12
C ILE A 31 9.55 -0.82 -0.97
N PRO A 32 10.22 0.29 -0.60
CA PRO A 32 11.00 1.06 -1.56
C PRO A 32 12.34 0.38 -1.83
N GLU A 33 12.99 0.80 -2.91
CA GLU A 33 14.38 0.43 -3.13
C GLU A 33 15.28 1.21 -2.18
N THR A 34 16.41 0.62 -1.83
CA THR A 34 17.44 1.30 -1.02
C THR A 34 18.71 1.37 -1.83
N ARG A 35 19.22 2.59 -2.07
CA ARG A 35 20.47 2.81 -2.76
C ARG A 35 21.27 3.87 -2.01
N ASN A 36 22.51 3.55 -1.69
CA ASN A 36 23.42 4.50 -1.00
C ASN A 36 22.79 5.06 0.28
N GLY A 37 22.06 4.23 1.03
CA GLY A 37 21.43 4.62 2.28
C GLY A 37 20.18 5.46 2.13
N GLN A 38 19.67 5.61 0.92
CA GLN A 38 18.47 6.39 0.66
C GLN A 38 17.34 5.52 0.13
N TYR A 39 16.11 5.86 0.51
CA TYR A 39 14.92 5.21 -0.05
C TYR A 39 14.55 5.84 -1.38
N LEU A 40 14.25 4.99 -2.36
CA LEU A 40 13.77 5.41 -3.67
C LEU A 40 12.43 4.73 -3.93
N PHE A 41 11.43 5.54 -4.24
CA PHE A 41 10.05 5.07 -4.38
C PHE A 41 9.67 5.00 -5.85
N SER A 42 9.35 3.79 -6.30
CA SER A 42 8.95 3.51 -7.67
C SER A 42 7.47 3.82 -7.88
N GLU A 43 7.01 3.71 -9.12
CA GLU A 43 5.60 3.81 -9.45
C GLU A 43 4.77 2.78 -8.67
N SER A 44 5.34 1.61 -8.44
CA SER A 44 4.70 0.57 -7.63
C SER A 44 4.45 1.06 -6.21
N CYS A 45 5.40 1.79 -5.62
CA CYS A 45 5.24 2.38 -4.29
C CYS A 45 4.17 3.47 -4.28
N VAL A 46 4.07 4.24 -5.37
CA VAL A 46 3.03 5.26 -5.51
C VAL A 46 1.66 4.60 -5.50
N GLN A 47 1.50 3.52 -6.25
CA GLN A 47 0.25 2.76 -6.27
C GLN A 47 -0.07 2.17 -4.91
N ASP A 48 0.94 1.62 -4.22
CA ASP A 48 0.77 1.08 -2.88
C ASP A 48 0.29 2.16 -1.91
N MET A 49 0.88 3.36 -1.97
CA MET A 49 0.50 4.44 -1.08
C MET A 49 -0.93 4.91 -1.34
N GLN A 50 -1.33 5.00 -2.61
CA GLN A 50 -2.70 5.33 -2.95
C GLN A 50 -3.68 4.33 -2.35
N GLN A 51 -3.34 3.03 -2.46
CA GLN A 51 -4.17 1.97 -1.91
C GLN A 51 -4.24 2.05 -0.38
N ILE A 52 -3.12 2.34 0.27
CA ILE A 52 -3.08 2.52 1.72
C ILE A 52 -4.05 3.62 2.15
N MET A 53 -4.00 4.76 1.47
CA MET A 53 -4.85 5.89 1.80
C MET A 53 -6.34 5.54 1.64
N GLU A 54 -6.68 4.86 0.55
CA GLU A 54 -8.06 4.44 0.30
C GLU A 54 -8.55 3.46 1.37
N LEU A 55 -7.72 2.48 1.71
CA LEU A 55 -8.09 1.47 2.70
C LEU A 55 -8.22 2.08 4.10
N LYS A 56 -7.38 3.05 4.43
CA LYS A 56 -7.50 3.76 5.70
C LYS A 56 -8.81 4.54 5.79
N GLU A 57 -9.25 5.14 4.70
CA GLU A 57 -10.54 5.81 4.66
C GLU A 57 -11.68 4.84 4.90
N LEU A 58 -11.53 3.61 4.44
CA LEU A 58 -12.51 2.55 4.66
C LEU A 58 -12.36 1.89 6.04
N ARG A 59 -11.46 2.43 6.87
CA ARG A 59 -11.22 2.00 8.26
C ARG A 59 -10.64 0.61 8.40
N PHE A 60 -9.87 0.17 7.42
CA PHE A 60 -9.06 -1.03 7.56
C PHE A 60 -7.92 -0.78 8.53
N SER A 61 -7.58 -1.79 9.31
CA SER A 61 -6.40 -1.73 10.17
C SER A 61 -5.12 -1.84 9.34
N LEU A 62 -3.98 -1.45 9.91
CA LEU A 62 -2.70 -1.58 9.21
C LEU A 62 -2.36 -3.03 8.90
N ASP A 63 -2.72 -3.96 9.80
CA ASP A 63 -2.50 -5.38 9.54
C ASP A 63 -3.33 -5.88 8.37
N GLU A 64 -4.57 -5.44 8.28
CA GLU A 64 -5.43 -5.77 7.15
C GLU A 64 -4.90 -5.18 5.85
N ILE A 65 -4.47 -3.92 5.89
CA ILE A 65 -3.87 -3.25 4.74
C ILE A 65 -2.62 -4.01 4.27
N HIS A 66 -1.77 -4.41 5.21
CA HIS A 66 -0.57 -5.17 4.90
C HIS A 66 -0.93 -6.48 4.19
N GLY A 67 -1.94 -7.19 4.70
CA GLY A 67 -2.40 -8.44 4.08
C GLY A 67 -2.92 -8.24 2.68
N LEU A 68 -3.73 -7.20 2.47
CA LEU A 68 -4.30 -6.91 1.16
C LEU A 68 -3.24 -6.51 0.14
N LEU A 69 -2.26 -5.69 0.55
CA LEU A 69 -1.17 -5.31 -0.33
C LEU A 69 -0.30 -6.52 -0.69
N THR A 70 -0.07 -7.40 0.27
CA THR A 70 0.70 -8.63 0.03
C THR A 70 0.00 -9.50 -1.00
N LEU A 71 -1.31 -9.67 -0.88
CA LEU A 71 -2.11 -10.41 -1.85
C LEU A 71 -2.04 -9.79 -3.23
N ARG A 72 -2.18 -8.47 -3.31
CA ARG A 72 -2.12 -7.77 -4.60
C ARG A 72 -0.76 -7.99 -5.27
N ARG A 73 0.32 -7.92 -4.50
CA ARG A 73 1.67 -8.14 -5.03
C ARG A 73 1.81 -9.55 -5.59
N LYS A 74 1.25 -10.54 -4.91
CA LYS A 74 1.26 -11.93 -5.38
C LYS A 74 0.46 -12.09 -6.67
N PHE A 75 -0.73 -11.51 -6.73
CA PHE A 75 -1.58 -11.60 -7.92
C PHE A 75 -0.95 -10.88 -9.10
N ASN A 76 -0.33 -9.72 -8.88
CA ASN A 76 0.35 -8.98 -9.95
C ASN A 76 1.52 -9.76 -10.53
N LEU A 77 2.23 -10.52 -9.67
CA LEU A 77 3.33 -11.36 -10.13
C LEU A 77 2.83 -12.59 -10.89
N ALA A 78 1.67 -13.12 -10.49
CA ALA A 78 1.14 -14.35 -11.09
C ALA A 78 0.44 -14.05 -12.41
N GLN A 79 -0.59 -13.22 -12.41
CA GLN A 79 -1.42 -12.98 -13.59
C GLN A 79 -2.26 -11.71 -13.40
N LYS A 80 -2.44 -10.96 -14.46
CA LYS A 80 -3.36 -9.82 -14.45
C LYS A 80 -4.81 -10.27 -14.29
N ALA A 81 -5.10 -11.51 -14.61
CA ALA A 81 -6.46 -12.05 -14.55
C ALA A 81 -7.02 -12.17 -13.12
N ASP A 82 -6.16 -12.05 -12.11
CA ASP A 82 -6.58 -12.23 -10.72
C ASP A 82 -7.10 -10.96 -10.06
N ALA A 83 -7.31 -9.89 -10.82
CA ALA A 83 -7.84 -8.63 -10.30
C ALA A 83 -9.21 -8.82 -9.65
N ASP A 84 -10.06 -9.66 -10.24
CA ASP A 84 -11.40 -9.93 -9.70
C ASP A 84 -11.33 -10.60 -8.33
N SER A 85 -10.38 -11.52 -8.16
CA SER A 85 -10.16 -12.19 -6.87
C SER A 85 -9.73 -11.20 -5.81
N TYR A 86 -8.85 -10.26 -6.17
CA TYR A 86 -8.39 -9.22 -5.26
C TYR A 86 -9.56 -8.34 -4.81
N LEU A 87 -10.41 -7.91 -5.75
CA LEU A 87 -11.59 -7.10 -5.44
C LEU A 87 -12.55 -7.84 -4.52
N ARG A 88 -12.74 -9.14 -4.76
CA ARG A 88 -13.62 -9.96 -3.92
C ARG A 88 -13.11 -10.00 -2.47
N ILE A 89 -11.81 -10.16 -2.29
CA ILE A 89 -11.20 -10.16 -0.96
C ILE A 89 -11.41 -8.80 -0.29
N LEU A 90 -11.25 -7.72 -1.02
CA LEU A 90 -11.45 -6.36 -0.53
C LEU A 90 -12.88 -6.16 -0.03
N TYR A 91 -13.86 -6.61 -0.81
CA TYR A 91 -15.27 -6.51 -0.43
C TYR A 91 -15.59 -7.33 0.81
N GLN A 92 -15.00 -8.52 0.94
CA GLN A 92 -15.19 -9.36 2.11
C GLN A 92 -14.67 -8.68 3.37
N GLN A 93 -13.53 -8.02 3.30
CA GLN A 93 -12.98 -7.29 4.44
C GLN A 93 -13.87 -6.11 4.82
N LYS A 94 -14.38 -5.42 3.83
CA LYS A 94 -15.29 -4.29 4.07
C LYS A 94 -16.55 -4.75 4.78
N GLU A 95 -17.13 -5.86 4.38
CA GLU A 95 -18.32 -6.43 5.02
C GLU A 95 -18.03 -6.83 6.46
N ARG A 96 -16.86 -7.42 6.70
CA ARG A 96 -16.46 -7.81 8.06
C ARG A 96 -16.38 -6.60 8.98
N LEU A 97 -15.80 -5.49 8.49
CA LEU A 97 -15.71 -4.26 9.27
C LEU A 97 -17.08 -3.68 9.56
N ALA A 98 -17.99 -3.70 8.57
CA ALA A 98 -19.35 -3.22 8.76
C ALA A 98 -20.07 -4.02 9.85
N GLN A 99 -19.85 -5.34 9.86
CA GLN A 99 -20.43 -6.21 10.88
C GLN A 99 -19.89 -5.91 12.27
N GLN A 100 -18.59 -5.58 12.36
CA GLN A 100 -17.98 -5.25 13.64
C GLN A 100 -18.47 -3.93 14.22
N LEU A 101 -18.93 -3.04 13.38
CA LEU A 101 -19.42 -1.72 13.80
C LEU A 101 -20.87 -1.76 14.32
N GLU A 102 -21.57 -2.84 14.13
CA GLU A 102 -22.92 -3.03 14.66
C GLU A 102 -22.87 -3.53 16.13
#